data_c2132abab7663f9bc31d0189e32ea661
#
_entry.id   c2132abab7663f9bc31d0189e32ea661
#
_cell.length_a   1.000
_cell.length_b   1.000
_cell.length_c   1.000
_cell.angle_alpha   90.00
_cell.angle_beta   90.00
_cell.angle_gamma   90.00
#
_symmetry.space_group_name_H-M   'P 1'
#
loop_
_entity.id
_entity.type
_entity.pdbx_description
1 polymer ?
#
loop_
_entity_poly.entity_id
_entity_poly.type
_entity_poly.pdbx_seq_one_letter_code
_entity_poly.pdbx_strand_id
1 'polypeptide(L)'
;MNLLRTSALCSSLIVMAGLAAPIMAGAPHREADLVLTNANVITVDPQERVAHSVAVRDGRIVAVDDTKDWIGPETRVVDLQGRTVLPGFIDSHTHVDGMADVEAHTVNIQVPPLAGPDAIIARLKELQKKLGPGAWLHGNGTYNQVMPTREQLDAAFPDNPVRLDWSVHDNVINHAAAVALKLDSTYPDPPAGSTGRLERTADGEVKIIRDYHVPFPVETFTHAEKKQALEDILQKFYLERGVTTVSDMAITGPDTFQAYQELRDEGKLPARVRMNPLFNKPGQTGGMLSTGWHTGLGNDMLSIGAIKFVLDGVWGTTAAVYKPFWNGSGTTWIANNRGGTSFTQEQLTSEVVAAHKAGWQVQIHANGDRAQDMALTAFEAAQAAAPRPDARDRIEHFGHFLVQDERTGQRLARMKADGVIPSMQPAFLWRLTNINVKEPGVKFFALRTLIDAGMHPPGGVDTIGTQNFATYPLFSIQRAVVRDTKYGTITQPEEAITVMEGIKMFTIWGAEANFMEKTRGSIETGKLADFVVLDADPLKTPKTRLSQIKVDMTILGGRIAYDRKEAAQ
;
A
#
# COMPACT_ATOMS: atom_id res chain seq x y z
N MET A 1 -45.35 -69.61 2.48
CA MET A 1 -45.03 -70.91 1.84
C MET A 1 -43.54 -71.09 1.95
N ASN A 2 -43.18 -71.93 2.95
CA ASN A 2 -42.28 -73.08 2.95
C ASN A 2 -40.88 -72.85 2.42
N LEU A 3 -39.89 -72.92 3.31
CA LEU A 3 -39.05 -74.05 3.78
C LEU A 3 -37.81 -74.21 2.87
N LEU A 4 -36.60 -74.41 3.27
CA LEU A 4 -35.99 -75.28 4.26
C LEU A 4 -34.52 -74.90 4.55
N ARG A 5 -34.07 -75.22 5.72
CA ARG A 5 -32.70 -75.29 6.26
C ARG A 5 -31.85 -76.36 5.55
N THR A 6 -30.52 -76.09 5.52
CA THR A 6 -29.56 -77.19 5.79
C THR A 6 -28.27 -76.64 6.36
N SER A 7 -27.91 -77.15 7.51
CA SER A 7 -26.64 -76.98 8.23
C SER A 7 -25.59 -77.95 7.65
N ALA A 8 -24.35 -77.45 7.54
CA ALA A 8 -23.21 -78.38 7.45
C ALA A 8 -22.08 -77.82 8.33
N LEU A 9 -21.78 -78.62 9.38
CA LEU A 9 -20.52 -78.49 10.15
C LEU A 9 -19.34 -78.90 9.30
N CYS A 10 -18.27 -78.13 9.39
CA CYS A 10 -16.95 -78.63 9.08
C CYS A 10 -15.90 -78.01 10.04
N SER A 11 -15.10 -78.92 10.51
CA SER A 11 -14.20 -78.89 11.65
C SER A 11 -13.00 -77.98 11.47
N SER A 12 -12.59 -77.45 12.60
CA SER A 12 -11.43 -76.55 12.81
C SER A 12 -10.08 -77.26 12.57
N LEU A 13 -9.23 -76.66 11.77
CA LEU A 13 -7.76 -76.84 11.83
C LEU A 13 -7.14 -75.50 12.25
N ILE A 14 -6.62 -75.42 13.49
CA ILE A 14 -5.84 -74.32 13.99
C ILE A 14 -4.41 -74.51 13.48
N VAL A 15 -3.99 -73.65 12.50
CA VAL A 15 -2.60 -73.50 12.15
C VAL A 15 -2.09 -72.22 12.89
N MET A 16 -1.28 -72.47 13.93
CA MET A 16 -0.50 -71.35 14.53
C MET A 16 0.55 -70.83 13.52
N ALA A 17 0.21 -69.78 12.81
CA ALA A 17 1.19 -68.99 12.10
C ALA A 17 1.73 -67.91 13.05
N GLY A 18 3.03 -67.96 13.33
CA GLY A 18 3.71 -66.94 14.15
C GLY A 18 3.54 -65.55 13.51
N LEU A 19 2.88 -64.66 14.24
CA LEU A 19 2.81 -63.25 13.94
C LEU A 19 4.19 -62.64 14.15
N ALA A 20 4.99 -62.53 13.07
CA ALA A 20 6.02 -61.50 13.01
C ALA A 20 5.31 -60.14 13.03
N ALA A 21 5.48 -59.36 14.11
CA ALA A 21 4.99 -57.98 14.16
C ALA A 21 5.59 -57.22 12.99
N PRO A 22 4.80 -56.51 12.20
CA PRO A 22 5.36 -55.61 11.20
C PRO A 22 6.18 -54.57 11.96
N ILE A 23 7.47 -54.47 11.65
CA ILE A 23 8.27 -53.29 11.98
C ILE A 23 7.53 -52.13 11.33
N MET A 24 6.86 -51.32 12.14
CA MET A 24 6.30 -50.06 11.70
C MET A 24 7.48 -49.27 11.14
N ALA A 25 7.65 -49.29 9.82
CA ALA A 25 8.49 -48.33 9.16
C ALA A 25 7.99 -46.97 9.59
N GLY A 26 8.78 -46.22 10.37
CA GLY A 26 8.45 -44.87 10.78
C GLY A 26 8.02 -44.11 9.53
N ALA A 27 6.94 -43.34 9.66
CA ALA A 27 6.52 -42.46 8.56
C ALA A 27 7.76 -41.74 8.01
N PRO A 28 7.94 -41.69 6.68
CA PRO A 28 9.14 -41.10 6.11
C PRO A 28 9.35 -39.73 6.74
N HIS A 29 10.52 -39.55 7.34
CA HIS A 29 10.91 -38.28 7.97
C HIS A 29 10.87 -37.24 6.86
N ARG A 30 9.88 -36.36 6.87
CA ARG A 30 9.72 -35.37 5.83
C ARG A 30 10.67 -34.22 6.12
N GLU A 31 11.71 -34.07 5.29
CA GLU A 31 12.72 -33.03 5.39
C GLU A 31 12.14 -31.67 5.00
N ALA A 32 12.73 -30.60 5.54
CA ALA A 32 12.44 -29.23 5.12
C ALA A 32 13.19 -28.90 3.81
N ASP A 33 12.62 -28.04 2.99
CA ASP A 33 13.28 -27.49 1.79
C ASP A 33 14.35 -26.46 2.20
N LEU A 34 14.05 -25.66 3.24
CA LEU A 34 14.90 -24.60 3.76
C LEU A 34 14.86 -24.59 5.28
N VAL A 35 16.03 -24.47 5.90
CA VAL A 35 16.16 -24.19 7.34
C VAL A 35 17.04 -22.95 7.53
N LEU A 36 16.49 -21.94 8.17
CA LEU A 36 17.21 -20.76 8.63
C LEU A 36 17.69 -21.05 10.07
N THR A 37 19.00 -20.93 10.30
CA THR A 37 19.63 -21.20 11.61
C THR A 37 20.40 -19.98 12.10
N ASN A 38 20.74 -19.99 13.40
CA ASN A 38 21.53 -18.94 14.03
C ASN A 38 20.96 -17.54 13.72
N ALA A 39 19.66 -17.37 13.90
CA ALA A 39 18.90 -16.17 13.57
C ALA A 39 18.37 -15.48 14.84
N ASN A 40 18.09 -14.19 14.76
CA ASN A 40 17.25 -13.46 15.70
C ASN A 40 15.86 -13.33 15.06
N VAL A 41 14.98 -14.31 15.29
CA VAL A 41 13.65 -14.39 14.66
C VAL A 41 12.62 -13.68 15.53
N ILE A 42 12.21 -12.47 15.15
CA ILE A 42 11.11 -11.75 15.80
C ILE A 42 9.81 -12.24 15.14
N THR A 43 9.06 -13.07 15.85
CA THR A 43 7.95 -13.83 15.28
C THR A 43 6.71 -13.00 14.98
N VAL A 44 6.51 -11.90 15.69
CA VAL A 44 5.29 -11.06 15.64
C VAL A 44 4.01 -11.88 15.90
N ASP A 45 4.15 -13.01 16.59
CA ASP A 45 3.02 -13.80 17.10
C ASP A 45 2.36 -13.10 18.32
N PRO A 46 1.20 -13.56 18.80
CA PRO A 46 0.53 -12.91 19.93
C PRO A 46 1.36 -12.82 21.21
N GLN A 47 2.38 -13.67 21.36
CA GLN A 47 3.30 -13.65 22.51
C GLN A 47 4.58 -12.85 22.23
N GLU A 48 4.75 -12.30 21.04
CA GLU A 48 5.95 -11.54 20.60
C GLU A 48 7.26 -12.31 20.87
N ARG A 49 7.25 -13.63 20.62
CA ARG A 49 8.40 -14.48 20.89
C ARG A 49 9.58 -14.14 19.99
N VAL A 50 10.77 -14.40 20.50
CA VAL A 50 12.00 -14.42 19.71
C VAL A 50 12.47 -15.86 19.61
N ALA A 51 12.62 -16.35 18.38
CA ALA A 51 13.12 -17.68 18.08
C ALA A 51 14.51 -17.61 17.43
N HIS A 52 15.15 -18.76 17.22
CA HIS A 52 16.53 -18.81 16.70
C HIS A 52 16.65 -19.59 15.39
N SER A 53 15.60 -20.28 14.97
CA SER A 53 15.56 -21.03 13.73
C SER A 53 14.14 -21.19 13.19
N VAL A 54 14.03 -21.40 11.86
CA VAL A 54 12.76 -21.65 11.18
C VAL A 54 12.98 -22.71 10.11
N ALA A 55 12.13 -23.75 10.09
CA ALA A 55 12.11 -24.76 9.03
C ALA A 55 10.91 -24.53 8.10
N VAL A 56 11.15 -24.69 6.81
CA VAL A 56 10.19 -24.44 5.74
C VAL A 56 10.09 -25.66 4.84
N ARG A 57 8.86 -26.06 4.50
CA ARG A 57 8.58 -27.08 3.50
C ARG A 57 7.33 -26.72 2.70
N ASP A 58 7.37 -26.95 1.39
CA ASP A 58 6.27 -26.66 0.47
C ASP A 58 5.78 -25.20 0.60
N GLY A 59 6.72 -24.26 0.78
CA GLY A 59 6.45 -22.85 0.94
C GLY A 59 5.80 -22.43 2.25
N ARG A 60 5.70 -23.34 3.24
CA ARG A 60 5.10 -23.08 4.55
C ARG A 60 6.06 -23.36 5.69
N ILE A 61 5.87 -22.63 6.78
CA ILE A 61 6.60 -22.83 8.03
C ILE A 61 6.15 -24.13 8.66
N VAL A 62 7.08 -25.05 8.90
CA VAL A 62 6.80 -26.37 9.52
C VAL A 62 7.31 -26.46 10.96
N ALA A 63 8.32 -25.65 11.32
CA ALA A 63 8.80 -25.52 12.69
C ALA A 63 9.37 -24.12 12.95
N VAL A 64 9.22 -23.64 14.17
CA VAL A 64 9.85 -22.44 14.72
C VAL A 64 10.59 -22.87 15.98
N ASP A 65 11.91 -22.71 16.02
CA ASP A 65 12.82 -23.46 16.87
C ASP A 65 12.72 -24.98 16.64
N ASP A 66 13.51 -25.79 17.35
CA ASP A 66 13.53 -27.25 17.22
C ASP A 66 13.56 -27.76 15.77
N THR A 67 14.37 -27.07 14.92
CA THR A 67 14.43 -27.34 13.48
C THR A 67 15.40 -28.46 13.09
N LYS A 68 16.16 -29.03 14.03
CA LYS A 68 17.21 -30.04 13.74
C LYS A 68 16.65 -31.29 13.08
N ASP A 69 15.48 -31.75 13.54
CA ASP A 69 14.83 -32.96 13.02
C ASP A 69 14.22 -32.75 11.61
N TRP A 70 14.25 -31.52 11.09
CA TRP A 70 13.78 -31.19 9.75
C TRP A 70 14.90 -31.12 8.72
N ILE A 71 16.19 -31.29 9.17
CA ILE A 71 17.36 -31.21 8.28
C ILE A 71 17.66 -32.60 7.73
N GLY A 72 17.63 -32.74 6.43
CA GLY A 72 18.05 -33.92 5.70
C GLY A 72 19.00 -33.59 4.54
N PRO A 73 19.35 -34.60 3.72
CA PRO A 73 20.32 -34.45 2.63
C PRO A 73 19.97 -33.37 1.60
N GLU A 74 18.68 -33.18 1.33
CA GLU A 74 18.20 -32.19 0.34
C GLU A 74 17.86 -30.83 0.96
N THR A 75 17.97 -30.69 2.28
CA THR A 75 17.63 -29.46 2.99
C THR A 75 18.68 -28.37 2.74
N ARG A 76 18.27 -27.22 2.18
CA ARG A 76 19.10 -26.01 2.16
C ARG A 76 19.18 -25.40 3.56
N VAL A 77 20.33 -25.45 4.19
CA VAL A 77 20.55 -24.81 5.50
C VAL A 77 21.28 -23.48 5.29
N VAL A 78 20.69 -22.39 5.81
CA VAL A 78 21.26 -21.05 5.73
C VAL A 78 21.58 -20.55 7.16
N ASP A 79 22.85 -20.41 7.46
CA ASP A 79 23.33 -19.77 8.69
C ASP A 79 23.22 -18.25 8.56
N LEU A 80 22.34 -17.65 9.37
CA LEU A 80 22.09 -16.23 9.34
C LEU A 80 23.06 -15.41 10.21
N GLN A 81 23.94 -16.06 10.97
CA GLN A 81 25.00 -15.39 11.75
C GLN A 81 24.47 -14.29 12.68
N GLY A 82 23.33 -14.53 13.32
CA GLY A 82 22.68 -13.60 14.24
C GLY A 82 21.83 -12.50 13.56
N ARG A 83 21.72 -12.50 12.22
CA ARG A 83 20.87 -11.53 11.51
C ARG A 83 19.40 -11.67 11.91
N THR A 84 18.67 -10.55 11.82
CA THR A 84 17.27 -10.51 12.23
C THR A 84 16.34 -10.97 11.11
N VAL A 85 15.39 -11.83 11.47
CA VAL A 85 14.30 -12.28 10.61
C VAL A 85 12.99 -11.72 11.11
N LEU A 86 12.22 -11.08 10.24
CA LEU A 86 10.84 -10.67 10.46
C LEU A 86 9.93 -11.40 9.48
N PRO A 87 8.60 -11.46 9.74
CA PRO A 87 7.65 -11.76 8.68
C PRO A 87 7.88 -10.81 7.51
N GLY A 88 7.72 -11.30 6.28
CA GLY A 88 7.76 -10.43 5.10
C GLY A 88 6.79 -9.26 5.26
N PHE A 89 7.25 -8.06 4.93
CA PHE A 89 6.43 -6.87 5.07
C PHE A 89 5.21 -6.91 4.15
N ILE A 90 4.11 -6.36 4.64
CA ILE A 90 2.84 -6.18 3.94
C ILE A 90 2.59 -4.69 3.78
N ASP A 91 2.57 -4.21 2.54
CA ASP A 91 2.14 -2.86 2.21
C ASP A 91 0.65 -2.86 1.93
N SER A 92 -0.13 -2.31 2.87
CA SER A 92 -1.59 -2.36 2.80
C SER A 92 -2.23 -1.27 1.95
N HIS A 93 -1.45 -0.30 1.46
CA HIS A 93 -1.91 0.80 0.63
C HIS A 93 -0.77 1.36 -0.22
N THR A 94 -0.73 0.99 -1.48
CA THR A 94 0.22 1.50 -2.46
C THR A 94 -0.40 1.53 -3.85
N HIS A 95 0.28 2.14 -4.82
CA HIS A 95 -0.18 2.29 -6.20
C HIS A 95 0.88 1.75 -7.17
N VAL A 96 1.01 0.42 -7.24
CA VAL A 96 2.00 -0.23 -8.13
C VAL A 96 1.72 0.07 -9.59
N ASP A 97 0.44 -0.02 -10.00
CA ASP A 97 -0.03 0.31 -11.36
C ASP A 97 0.33 1.77 -11.72
N GLY A 98 -0.03 2.72 -10.85
CA GLY A 98 0.31 4.14 -11.06
C GLY A 98 1.82 4.41 -11.02
N MET A 99 2.57 3.69 -10.19
CA MET A 99 4.03 3.81 -10.12
C MET A 99 4.71 3.30 -11.40
N ALA A 100 4.18 2.24 -12.00
CA ALA A 100 4.66 1.73 -13.28
C ALA A 100 4.50 2.80 -14.37
N ASP A 101 3.35 3.47 -14.44
CA ASP A 101 3.12 4.57 -15.39
C ASP A 101 4.09 5.73 -15.17
N VAL A 102 4.30 6.13 -13.89
CA VAL A 102 5.21 7.24 -13.54
C VAL A 102 6.66 6.91 -13.89
N GLU A 103 7.16 5.75 -13.51
CA GLU A 103 8.58 5.38 -13.75
C GLU A 103 8.90 5.19 -15.23
N ALA A 104 7.94 4.73 -16.04
CA ALA A 104 8.17 4.54 -17.47
C ALA A 104 8.10 5.84 -18.29
N HIS A 105 7.15 6.73 -17.97
CA HIS A 105 6.82 7.87 -18.80
C HIS A 105 7.30 9.21 -18.25
N THR A 106 7.88 9.24 -17.05
CA THR A 106 8.33 10.47 -16.41
C THR A 106 9.78 10.35 -15.96
N VAL A 107 10.39 11.49 -15.68
CA VAL A 107 11.65 11.52 -14.93
C VAL A 107 11.39 11.95 -13.51
N ASN A 108 12.03 11.28 -12.58
CA ASN A 108 11.98 11.64 -11.17
C ASN A 108 12.70 12.99 -10.96
N ILE A 109 11.93 13.99 -10.56
CA ILE A 109 12.40 15.36 -10.23
C ILE A 109 12.18 15.69 -8.75
N GLN A 110 12.04 14.72 -7.89
CA GLN A 110 11.76 14.91 -6.47
C GLN A 110 12.89 15.63 -5.73
N VAL A 111 12.51 16.50 -4.83
CA VAL A 111 13.42 17.25 -3.96
C VAL A 111 13.13 16.87 -2.50
N PRO A 112 14.07 16.14 -1.81
CA PRO A 112 15.27 15.51 -2.35
C PRO A 112 14.94 14.29 -3.23
N PRO A 113 15.87 13.64 -3.95
CA PRO A 113 17.34 13.84 -3.87
C PRO A 113 17.88 15.03 -4.64
N LEU A 114 17.09 15.64 -5.55
CA LEU A 114 17.55 16.81 -6.28
C LEU A 114 17.69 18.02 -5.33
N ALA A 115 18.59 18.95 -5.70
CA ALA A 115 18.90 20.10 -4.84
C ALA A 115 17.90 21.28 -5.00
N GLY A 116 17.06 21.27 -6.05
CA GLY A 116 16.11 22.35 -6.33
C GLY A 116 15.88 22.60 -7.82
N PRO A 117 15.33 23.78 -8.21
CA PRO A 117 14.89 24.07 -9.58
C PRO A 117 15.95 23.87 -10.66
N ASP A 118 17.20 24.32 -10.43
CA ASP A 118 18.28 24.17 -11.41
C ASP A 118 18.62 22.69 -11.67
N ALA A 119 18.62 21.87 -10.63
CA ALA A 119 18.83 20.43 -10.75
C ALA A 119 17.66 19.74 -11.48
N ILE A 120 16.42 20.22 -11.29
CA ILE A 120 15.25 19.78 -12.03
C ILE A 120 15.41 20.08 -13.52
N ILE A 121 15.79 21.33 -13.87
CA ILE A 121 16.04 21.73 -15.26
C ILE A 121 17.16 20.89 -15.88
N ALA A 122 18.26 20.66 -15.17
CA ALA A 122 19.34 19.80 -15.63
C ALA A 122 18.84 18.38 -15.94
N ARG A 123 18.01 17.82 -15.06
CA ARG A 123 17.41 16.49 -15.25
C ARG A 123 16.50 16.42 -16.47
N LEU A 124 15.69 17.44 -16.70
CA LEU A 124 14.83 17.54 -17.89
C LEU A 124 15.64 17.73 -19.18
N LYS A 125 16.79 18.41 -19.16
CA LYS A 125 17.70 18.51 -20.32
C LYS A 125 18.29 17.15 -20.72
N GLU A 126 18.54 16.27 -19.76
CA GLU A 126 18.94 14.88 -20.04
C GLU A 126 17.80 14.14 -20.78
N LEU A 127 16.56 14.28 -20.32
CA LEU A 127 15.39 13.72 -20.98
C LEU A 127 15.22 14.28 -22.40
N GLN A 128 15.34 15.62 -22.56
CA GLN A 128 15.27 16.29 -23.87
C GLN A 128 16.28 15.72 -24.88
N LYS A 129 17.53 15.48 -24.45
CA LYS A 129 18.55 14.85 -25.31
C LYS A 129 18.13 13.47 -25.82
N LYS A 130 17.42 12.73 -24.97
CA LYS A 130 16.93 11.37 -25.30
C LYS A 130 15.74 11.41 -26.26
N LEU A 131 14.77 12.30 -26.01
CA LEU A 131 13.50 12.34 -26.74
C LEU A 131 13.51 13.24 -27.98
N GLY A 132 14.38 14.27 -28.00
CA GLY A 132 14.51 15.23 -29.09
C GLY A 132 13.62 16.48 -28.94
N PRO A 133 13.76 17.42 -29.92
CA PRO A 133 12.95 18.64 -29.96
C PRO A 133 11.45 18.33 -30.18
N GLY A 134 10.57 19.14 -29.58
CA GLY A 134 9.12 19.01 -29.71
C GLY A 134 8.48 17.90 -28.89
N ALA A 135 9.26 16.98 -28.34
CA ALA A 135 8.75 15.94 -27.46
C ALA A 135 8.28 16.51 -26.11
N TRP A 136 7.25 15.93 -25.54
CA TRP A 136 6.83 16.26 -24.17
C TRP A 136 7.88 15.85 -23.15
N LEU A 137 8.17 16.75 -22.22
CA LEU A 137 9.05 16.50 -21.09
C LEU A 137 8.21 16.43 -19.82
N HIS A 138 8.07 15.25 -19.25
CA HIS A 138 7.25 15.02 -18.09
C HIS A 138 8.11 14.69 -16.87
N GLY A 139 8.00 15.51 -15.82
CA GLY A 139 8.73 15.34 -14.56
C GLY A 139 7.78 15.06 -13.39
N ASN A 140 8.05 13.97 -12.65
CA ASN A 140 7.30 13.62 -11.45
C ASN A 140 8.02 14.13 -10.20
N GLY A 141 7.43 15.13 -9.54
CA GLY A 141 7.91 15.72 -8.29
C GLY A 141 7.17 15.23 -7.06
N THR A 142 7.20 16.04 -6.01
CA THR A 142 6.50 15.74 -4.75
C THR A 142 5.93 17.01 -4.13
N TYR A 143 4.96 16.86 -3.24
CA TYR A 143 4.37 17.97 -2.50
C TYR A 143 5.41 18.82 -1.78
N ASN A 144 5.15 20.13 -1.70
CA ASN A 144 5.97 21.10 -0.96
C ASN A 144 7.43 21.19 -1.41
N GLN A 145 7.75 20.77 -2.64
CA GLN A 145 9.03 21.10 -3.24
C GLN A 145 8.95 22.41 -4.05
N VAL A 146 10.07 23.10 -4.16
CA VAL A 146 10.20 24.29 -5.02
C VAL A 146 10.37 23.82 -6.46
N MET A 147 9.46 24.23 -7.34
CA MET A 147 9.53 23.96 -8.79
C MET A 147 10.21 25.11 -9.53
N PRO A 148 10.78 24.87 -10.72
CA PRO A 148 11.15 25.93 -11.64
C PRO A 148 9.94 26.80 -11.97
N THR A 149 10.17 28.10 -12.13
CA THR A 149 9.13 29.03 -12.57
C THR A 149 8.78 28.82 -14.04
N ARG A 150 7.64 29.37 -14.47
CA ARG A 150 7.22 29.38 -15.88
C ARG A 150 8.34 29.94 -16.77
N GLU A 151 8.91 31.08 -16.39
CA GLU A 151 9.94 31.79 -17.15
C GLU A 151 11.23 30.97 -17.25
N GLN A 152 11.61 30.28 -16.19
CA GLN A 152 12.77 29.37 -16.20
C GLN A 152 12.55 28.19 -17.15
N LEU A 153 11.34 27.65 -17.17
CA LEU A 153 10.99 26.53 -18.07
C LEU A 153 10.92 26.97 -19.53
N ASP A 154 10.33 28.13 -19.80
CA ASP A 154 10.25 28.70 -21.16
C ASP A 154 11.64 29.00 -21.73
N ALA A 155 12.54 29.56 -20.92
CA ALA A 155 13.92 29.82 -21.31
C ALA A 155 14.73 28.56 -21.55
N ALA A 156 14.48 27.49 -20.78
CA ALA A 156 15.21 26.23 -20.86
C ALA A 156 14.69 25.31 -21.98
N PHE A 157 13.40 25.38 -22.30
CA PHE A 157 12.68 24.43 -23.19
C PHE A 157 11.66 25.19 -24.09
N PRO A 158 12.12 26.10 -24.97
CA PRO A 158 11.22 26.91 -25.77
C PRO A 158 10.37 26.09 -26.76
N ASP A 159 10.90 24.98 -27.26
CA ASP A 159 10.27 24.12 -28.29
C ASP A 159 9.68 22.84 -27.74
N ASN A 160 9.93 22.51 -26.49
CA ASN A 160 9.43 21.28 -25.88
C ASN A 160 8.30 21.59 -24.89
N PRO A 161 7.12 21.01 -25.03
CA PRO A 161 6.11 21.06 -23.99
C PRO A 161 6.62 20.40 -22.69
N VAL A 162 6.51 21.12 -21.57
CA VAL A 162 6.94 20.64 -20.25
C VAL A 162 5.75 20.56 -19.31
N ARG A 163 5.61 19.41 -18.65
CA ARG A 163 4.71 19.20 -17.53
C ARG A 163 5.51 18.74 -16.32
N LEU A 164 5.35 19.42 -15.19
CA LEU A 164 5.94 19.02 -13.92
C LEU A 164 4.81 18.77 -12.91
N ASP A 165 4.75 17.58 -12.37
CA ASP A 165 3.77 17.22 -11.37
C ASP A 165 4.33 17.48 -9.96
N TRP A 166 3.60 18.26 -9.12
CA TRP A 166 3.88 18.35 -7.68
C TRP A 166 3.38 17.13 -6.92
N SER A 167 2.58 16.36 -7.51
CA SER A 167 1.99 15.07 -7.19
C SER A 167 0.85 14.83 -8.18
N VAL A 168 -0.09 13.95 -7.86
CA VAL A 168 -1.27 13.68 -8.69
C VAL A 168 -2.26 14.84 -8.79
N HIS A 169 -2.11 15.91 -8.01
CA HIS A 169 -3.10 16.98 -7.90
C HIS A 169 -2.70 18.28 -8.62
N ASP A 170 -1.42 18.62 -8.65
CA ASP A 170 -0.96 19.93 -9.12
C ASP A 170 0.10 19.78 -10.22
N ASN A 171 -0.02 20.59 -11.27
CA ASN A 171 0.91 20.58 -12.38
C ASN A 171 1.44 21.99 -12.69
N VAL A 172 2.74 22.12 -12.96
CA VAL A 172 3.36 23.29 -13.55
C VAL A 172 3.62 23.02 -15.03
N ILE A 173 3.29 23.96 -15.90
CA ILE A 173 3.49 23.84 -17.34
C ILE A 173 4.22 25.04 -17.93
N ASN A 174 4.96 24.84 -19.03
CA ASN A 174 5.60 25.91 -19.79
C ASN A 174 4.72 26.42 -20.93
N HIS A 175 5.21 27.48 -21.67
CA HIS A 175 4.50 28.07 -22.80
C HIS A 175 4.16 27.04 -23.90
N ALA A 176 5.15 26.26 -24.29
CA ALA A 176 4.95 25.25 -25.32
C ALA A 176 3.85 24.24 -24.94
N ALA A 177 3.74 23.84 -23.66
CA ALA A 177 2.67 22.98 -23.18
C ALA A 177 1.30 23.68 -23.19
N ALA A 178 1.23 24.93 -22.77
CA ALA A 178 -0.01 25.72 -22.81
C ALA A 178 -0.52 25.88 -24.24
N VAL A 179 0.36 26.20 -25.21
CA VAL A 179 0.03 26.28 -26.64
C VAL A 179 -0.46 24.92 -27.17
N ALA A 180 0.25 23.84 -26.87
CA ALA A 180 -0.12 22.49 -27.32
C ALA A 180 -1.52 22.05 -26.83
N LEU A 181 -1.91 22.49 -25.64
CA LEU A 181 -3.19 22.16 -25.00
C LEU A 181 -4.26 23.24 -25.18
N LYS A 182 -3.94 24.37 -25.86
CA LYS A 182 -4.82 25.53 -26.04
C LYS A 182 -5.31 26.11 -24.71
N LEU A 183 -4.41 26.20 -23.74
CA LEU A 183 -4.67 26.72 -22.38
C LEU A 183 -4.43 28.22 -22.30
N ASP A 184 -4.99 28.97 -23.26
CA ASP A 184 -4.93 30.42 -23.35
C ASP A 184 -5.97 31.13 -22.47
N SER A 185 -6.13 32.46 -22.67
CA SER A 185 -7.09 33.27 -21.91
C SER A 185 -8.55 32.90 -22.14
N THR A 186 -8.86 32.12 -23.18
CA THR A 186 -10.22 31.67 -23.51
C THR A 186 -10.57 30.31 -22.91
N TYR A 187 -9.56 29.59 -22.41
CA TYR A 187 -9.81 28.30 -21.77
C TYR A 187 -10.66 28.48 -20.50
N PRO A 188 -11.77 27.73 -20.34
CA PRO A 188 -12.71 27.96 -19.25
C PRO A 188 -12.10 27.68 -17.88
N ASP A 189 -12.41 28.53 -16.91
CA ASP A 189 -12.08 28.26 -15.52
C ASP A 189 -12.88 27.06 -14.96
N PRO A 190 -12.36 26.40 -13.92
CA PRO A 190 -13.08 25.36 -13.24
C PRO A 190 -14.48 25.82 -12.79
N PRO A 191 -15.49 24.93 -12.73
CA PRO A 191 -16.85 25.30 -12.34
C PRO A 191 -16.90 26.02 -11.01
N ALA A 192 -17.78 27.01 -10.87
CA ALA A 192 -18.00 27.72 -9.63
C ALA A 192 -18.34 26.75 -8.48
N GLY A 193 -17.66 26.89 -7.35
CA GLY A 193 -17.82 26.00 -6.18
C GLY A 193 -16.97 24.74 -6.23
N SER A 194 -16.24 24.47 -7.33
CA SER A 194 -15.19 23.44 -7.34
C SER A 194 -13.93 23.92 -6.60
N THR A 195 -13.09 23.00 -6.17
CA THR A 195 -11.79 23.29 -5.58
C THR A 195 -10.69 23.45 -6.62
N GLY A 196 -10.97 23.06 -7.88
CA GLY A 196 -10.06 23.22 -9.00
C GLY A 196 -9.71 24.68 -9.26
N ARG A 197 -8.46 24.93 -9.69
CA ARG A 197 -7.98 26.28 -10.01
C ARG A 197 -6.96 26.25 -11.13
N LEU A 198 -7.04 27.28 -12.00
CA LEU A 198 -6.03 27.58 -13.00
C LEU A 198 -5.33 28.90 -12.63
N GLU A 199 -4.02 28.82 -12.40
CA GLU A 199 -3.21 30.04 -12.24
C GLU A 199 -2.69 30.49 -13.60
N ARG A 200 -2.87 31.77 -13.90
CA ARG A 200 -2.56 32.33 -15.23
C ARG A 200 -1.40 33.31 -15.16
N THR A 201 -0.78 33.51 -16.29
CA THR A 201 0.15 34.62 -16.59
C THR A 201 -0.63 35.96 -16.74
N ALA A 202 0.06 37.07 -16.88
CA ALA A 202 -0.57 38.38 -17.03
C ALA A 202 -1.41 38.52 -18.34
N ASP A 203 -1.05 37.77 -19.38
CA ASP A 203 -1.75 37.68 -20.66
C ASP A 203 -2.83 36.59 -20.68
N GLY A 204 -3.06 35.93 -19.56
CA GLY A 204 -4.18 34.99 -19.36
C GLY A 204 -3.88 33.53 -19.67
N GLU A 205 -2.66 33.17 -20.08
CA GLU A 205 -2.27 31.80 -20.35
C GLU A 205 -2.11 31.00 -19.03
N VAL A 206 -2.52 29.74 -19.01
CA VAL A 206 -2.38 28.88 -17.82
C VAL A 206 -0.92 28.51 -17.59
N LYS A 207 -0.47 28.63 -16.35
CA LYS A 207 0.90 28.26 -15.91
C LYS A 207 0.92 27.20 -14.82
N ILE A 208 -0.14 27.14 -13.98
CA ILE A 208 -0.29 26.12 -12.93
C ILE A 208 -1.74 25.63 -12.95
N ILE A 209 -1.90 24.33 -12.88
CA ILE A 209 -3.19 23.63 -12.78
C ILE A 209 -3.23 22.99 -11.41
N ARG A 210 -4.30 23.24 -10.64
CA ARG A 210 -4.49 22.70 -9.29
C ARG A 210 -5.81 21.97 -9.18
N ASP A 211 -5.79 20.71 -8.71
CA ASP A 211 -6.98 19.87 -8.51
C ASP A 211 -8.01 19.96 -9.65
N TYR A 212 -7.54 20.10 -10.87
CA TYR A 212 -8.36 20.21 -12.07
C TYR A 212 -7.80 19.35 -13.19
N HIS A 213 -8.70 18.62 -13.85
CA HIS A 213 -8.30 17.75 -14.94
C HIS A 213 -8.18 18.50 -16.25
N VAL A 214 -6.98 18.55 -16.79
CA VAL A 214 -6.69 18.98 -18.16
C VAL A 214 -6.26 17.74 -18.95
N PRO A 215 -6.76 17.54 -20.19
CA PRO A 215 -6.44 16.36 -20.99
C PRO A 215 -5.00 16.45 -21.54
N PHE A 216 -4.03 16.13 -20.71
CA PHE A 216 -2.66 15.96 -21.16
C PHE A 216 -2.57 14.78 -22.14
N PRO A 217 -1.63 14.81 -23.10
CA PRO A 217 -1.31 13.61 -23.85
C PRO A 217 -0.97 12.47 -22.89
N VAL A 218 -1.66 11.35 -23.07
CA VAL A 218 -1.38 10.13 -22.29
C VAL A 218 -0.43 9.31 -23.14
N GLU A 219 0.77 9.07 -22.62
CA GLU A 219 1.62 8.03 -23.15
C GLU A 219 0.99 6.69 -22.77
N THR A 220 0.77 5.84 -23.78
CA THR A 220 0.12 4.55 -23.57
C THR A 220 1.19 3.46 -23.60
N PHE A 221 1.14 2.59 -22.61
CA PHE A 221 1.88 1.33 -22.68
C PHE A 221 1.27 0.41 -23.74
N THR A 222 2.11 -0.33 -24.42
CA THR A 222 1.69 -1.63 -24.93
C THR A 222 1.48 -2.57 -23.74
N HIS A 223 0.68 -3.62 -23.92
CA HIS A 223 0.45 -4.62 -22.87
C HIS A 223 1.78 -5.23 -22.36
N ALA A 224 2.72 -5.52 -23.26
CA ALA A 224 4.03 -6.06 -22.90
C ALA A 224 4.86 -5.09 -22.04
N GLU A 225 4.85 -3.79 -22.36
CA GLU A 225 5.52 -2.76 -21.57
C GLU A 225 4.88 -2.60 -20.18
N LYS A 226 3.55 -2.62 -20.09
CA LYS A 226 2.84 -2.57 -18.80
C LYS A 226 3.22 -3.77 -17.92
N LYS A 227 3.21 -4.97 -18.49
CA LYS A 227 3.60 -6.19 -17.77
C LYS A 227 5.03 -6.12 -17.24
N GLN A 228 5.99 -5.70 -18.10
CA GLN A 228 7.39 -5.55 -17.70
C GLN A 228 7.54 -4.47 -16.61
N ALA A 229 6.86 -3.33 -16.75
CA ALA A 229 6.94 -2.27 -15.76
C ALA A 229 6.40 -2.71 -14.38
N LEU A 230 5.30 -3.46 -14.34
CA LEU A 230 4.76 -4.02 -13.09
C LEU A 230 5.75 -5.00 -12.44
N GLU A 231 6.38 -5.89 -13.22
CA GLU A 231 7.41 -6.81 -12.74
C GLU A 231 8.60 -6.04 -12.14
N ASP A 232 9.15 -5.08 -12.88
CA ASP A 232 10.31 -4.27 -12.47
C ASP A 232 10.02 -3.47 -11.20
N ILE A 233 8.84 -2.85 -11.10
CA ILE A 233 8.43 -2.09 -9.92
C ILE A 233 8.30 -2.98 -8.70
N LEU A 234 7.61 -4.11 -8.83
CA LEU A 234 7.45 -5.05 -7.71
C LEU A 234 8.80 -5.61 -7.26
N GLN A 235 9.69 -5.91 -8.18
CA GLN A 235 11.04 -6.39 -7.86
C GLN A 235 11.84 -5.30 -7.13
N LYS A 236 12.04 -4.16 -7.76
CA LYS A 236 12.97 -3.11 -7.33
C LYS A 236 12.50 -2.33 -6.09
N PHE A 237 11.22 -2.00 -6.02
CA PHE A 237 10.71 -1.10 -5.01
C PHE A 237 9.98 -1.81 -3.86
N TYR A 238 9.67 -3.10 -4.02
CA TYR A 238 8.98 -3.86 -2.96
C TYR A 238 9.78 -5.08 -2.52
N LEU A 239 10.05 -6.04 -3.38
CA LEU A 239 10.72 -7.28 -2.98
C LEU A 239 12.13 -7.02 -2.43
N GLU A 240 12.94 -6.19 -3.10
CA GLU A 240 14.28 -5.81 -2.62
C GLU A 240 14.27 -5.03 -1.30
N ARG A 241 13.11 -4.56 -0.89
CA ARG A 241 12.87 -3.84 0.38
C ARG A 241 12.15 -4.65 1.44
N GLY A 242 12.07 -5.97 1.22
CA GLY A 242 11.49 -6.90 2.19
C GLY A 242 9.96 -6.98 2.14
N VAL A 243 9.31 -6.31 1.19
CA VAL A 243 7.85 -6.36 1.03
C VAL A 243 7.48 -7.59 0.19
N THR A 244 6.77 -8.52 0.82
CA THR A 244 6.33 -9.77 0.18
C THR A 244 4.89 -9.75 -0.28
N THR A 245 4.10 -8.78 0.21
CA THR A 245 2.70 -8.62 -0.15
C THR A 245 2.37 -7.13 -0.31
N VAL A 246 1.70 -6.78 -1.41
CA VAL A 246 1.20 -5.44 -1.69
C VAL A 246 -0.31 -5.45 -1.90
N SER A 247 -0.97 -4.41 -1.42
CA SER A 247 -2.35 -4.07 -1.74
C SER A 247 -2.32 -2.93 -2.75
N ASP A 248 -2.37 -3.27 -4.05
CA ASP A 248 -2.32 -2.29 -5.15
C ASP A 248 -3.67 -1.59 -5.27
N MET A 249 -3.68 -0.31 -4.93
CA MET A 249 -4.85 0.54 -4.86
C MET A 249 -5.12 1.22 -6.20
N ALA A 250 -6.42 1.44 -6.46
CA ALA A 250 -6.85 2.29 -7.55
C ALA A 250 -6.53 1.75 -8.97
N ILE A 251 -6.61 0.44 -9.17
CA ILE A 251 -6.48 -0.16 -10.49
C ILE A 251 -7.68 0.27 -11.34
N THR A 252 -7.40 0.90 -12.49
CA THR A 252 -8.44 1.53 -13.34
C THR A 252 -8.74 0.78 -14.63
N GLY A 253 -7.83 -0.06 -15.09
CA GLY A 253 -7.94 -0.71 -16.41
C GLY A 253 -7.89 -2.23 -16.38
N PRO A 254 -8.57 -2.90 -17.34
CA PRO A 254 -8.52 -4.36 -17.47
C PRO A 254 -7.13 -4.88 -17.84
N ASP A 255 -6.31 -4.07 -18.50
CA ASP A 255 -4.96 -4.42 -18.93
C ASP A 255 -4.05 -4.76 -17.75
N THR A 256 -4.11 -3.98 -16.68
CA THR A 256 -3.35 -4.24 -15.43
C THR A 256 -3.78 -5.55 -14.78
N PHE A 257 -5.08 -5.86 -14.75
CA PHE A 257 -5.56 -7.15 -14.24
C PHE A 257 -5.02 -8.32 -15.06
N GLN A 258 -5.02 -8.19 -16.40
CA GLN A 258 -4.47 -9.19 -17.30
C GLN A 258 -2.97 -9.36 -17.11
N ALA A 259 -2.20 -8.27 -17.06
CA ALA A 259 -0.77 -8.28 -16.86
C ALA A 259 -0.36 -9.00 -15.56
N TYR A 260 -1.06 -8.73 -14.44
CA TYR A 260 -0.84 -9.45 -13.19
C TYR A 260 -1.17 -10.95 -13.28
N GLN A 261 -2.23 -11.32 -13.99
CA GLN A 261 -2.57 -12.73 -14.20
C GLN A 261 -1.47 -13.46 -15.00
N GLU A 262 -0.99 -12.84 -16.07
CA GLU A 262 0.09 -13.40 -16.88
C GLU A 262 1.40 -13.54 -16.10
N LEU A 263 1.81 -12.51 -15.35
CA LEU A 263 2.99 -12.60 -14.47
C LEU A 263 2.88 -13.74 -13.46
N ARG A 264 1.69 -13.92 -12.86
CA ARG A 264 1.45 -15.05 -11.96
C ARG A 264 1.58 -16.39 -12.67
N ASP A 265 0.95 -16.54 -13.83
CA ASP A 265 0.90 -17.80 -14.58
C ASP A 265 2.27 -18.17 -15.17
N GLU A 266 3.09 -17.17 -15.48
CA GLU A 266 4.49 -17.33 -15.88
C GLU A 266 5.44 -17.58 -14.69
N GLY A 267 4.96 -17.49 -13.45
CA GLY A 267 5.78 -17.61 -12.24
C GLY A 267 6.75 -16.45 -12.02
N LYS A 268 6.50 -15.31 -12.65
CA LYS A 268 7.34 -14.10 -12.62
C LYS A 268 6.84 -13.01 -11.68
N LEU A 269 5.69 -13.20 -11.03
CA LEU A 269 5.17 -12.20 -10.08
C LEU A 269 6.10 -12.09 -8.86
N PRO A 270 6.83 -10.97 -8.66
CA PRO A 270 7.89 -10.89 -7.64
C PRO A 270 7.36 -10.84 -6.21
N ALA A 271 6.17 -10.31 -6.01
CA ALA A 271 5.50 -10.22 -4.71
C ALA A 271 4.05 -10.65 -4.85
N ARG A 272 3.40 -10.96 -3.72
CA ARG A 272 1.97 -11.24 -3.69
C ARG A 272 1.20 -9.96 -3.89
N VAL A 273 0.20 -9.98 -4.78
CA VAL A 273 -0.59 -8.81 -5.13
C VAL A 273 -2.06 -9.01 -4.77
N ARG A 274 -2.60 -8.02 -4.07
CA ARG A 274 -4.03 -7.85 -3.85
C ARG A 274 -4.52 -6.68 -4.69
N MET A 275 -5.33 -6.98 -5.71
CA MET A 275 -5.81 -6.01 -6.69
C MET A 275 -7.07 -5.30 -6.18
N ASN A 276 -7.06 -3.97 -6.08
CA ASN A 276 -8.19 -3.18 -5.62
C ASN A 276 -8.70 -2.27 -6.75
N PRO A 277 -9.80 -2.63 -7.42
CA PRO A 277 -10.37 -1.81 -8.48
C PRO A 277 -10.90 -0.48 -7.95
N LEU A 278 -10.65 0.60 -8.71
CA LEU A 278 -11.10 1.96 -8.40
C LEU A 278 -12.43 2.28 -9.07
N PHE A 279 -13.34 2.82 -8.26
CA PHE A 279 -14.59 3.42 -8.74
C PHE A 279 -14.75 4.82 -8.14
N ASN A 280 -14.51 5.85 -8.93
CA ASN A 280 -14.50 7.25 -8.48
C ASN A 280 -15.65 8.10 -9.04
N LYS A 281 -16.62 7.47 -9.71
CA LYS A 281 -17.84 8.11 -10.21
C LYS A 281 -19.06 7.28 -9.86
N PRO A 282 -20.20 7.92 -9.54
CA PRO A 282 -21.46 7.22 -9.30
C PRO A 282 -21.88 6.32 -10.47
N GLY A 283 -22.39 5.13 -10.17
CA GLY A 283 -22.89 4.16 -11.14
C GLY A 283 -21.83 3.24 -11.77
N GLN A 284 -20.55 3.38 -11.40
CA GLN A 284 -19.49 2.57 -12.02
C GLN A 284 -19.39 1.14 -11.48
N THR A 285 -19.80 0.88 -10.25
CA THR A 285 -19.62 -0.45 -9.62
C THR A 285 -20.44 -1.55 -10.27
N GLY A 286 -21.57 -1.21 -10.89
CA GLY A 286 -22.54 -2.17 -11.44
C GLY A 286 -21.93 -3.20 -12.39
N GLY A 287 -20.99 -2.79 -13.25
CA GLY A 287 -20.29 -3.69 -14.15
C GLY A 287 -19.47 -4.74 -13.40
N MET A 288 -18.69 -4.34 -12.39
CA MET A 288 -17.90 -5.26 -11.56
C MET A 288 -18.80 -6.18 -10.74
N LEU A 289 -19.84 -5.64 -10.11
CA LEU A 289 -20.77 -6.42 -9.29
C LEU A 289 -21.52 -7.48 -10.10
N SER A 290 -21.80 -7.22 -11.38
CA SER A 290 -22.48 -8.16 -12.29
C SER A 290 -21.63 -9.38 -12.65
N THR A 291 -20.30 -9.33 -12.44
CA THR A 291 -19.40 -10.48 -12.69
C THR A 291 -19.56 -11.60 -11.66
N GLY A 292 -20.16 -11.32 -10.50
CA GLY A 292 -20.18 -12.23 -9.35
C GLY A 292 -18.85 -12.34 -8.61
N TRP A 293 -17.85 -11.54 -8.96
CA TRP A 293 -16.59 -11.47 -8.20
C TRP A 293 -16.81 -10.82 -6.84
N HIS A 294 -15.96 -11.16 -5.90
CA HIS A 294 -15.97 -10.58 -4.56
C HIS A 294 -14.56 -10.62 -3.96
N THR A 295 -14.37 -9.95 -2.85
CA THR A 295 -13.13 -9.95 -2.09
C THR A 295 -12.66 -11.37 -1.78
N GLY A 296 -11.37 -11.64 -2.04
CA GLY A 296 -10.71 -12.92 -1.78
C GLY A 296 -10.68 -13.89 -2.96
N LEU A 297 -11.33 -13.56 -4.10
CA LEU A 297 -11.20 -14.38 -5.31
C LEU A 297 -9.74 -14.41 -5.79
N GLY A 298 -9.19 -15.61 -6.01
CA GLY A 298 -7.82 -15.81 -6.44
C GLY A 298 -7.08 -16.83 -5.59
N ASN A 299 -5.80 -16.60 -5.36
CA ASN A 299 -4.93 -17.46 -4.55
C ASN A 299 -3.94 -16.63 -3.71
N ASP A 300 -3.00 -17.32 -3.04
CA ASP A 300 -2.01 -16.67 -2.18
C ASP A 300 -1.06 -15.71 -2.92
N MET A 301 -0.86 -15.85 -4.25
CA MET A 301 0.01 -14.97 -5.05
C MET A 301 -0.74 -13.79 -5.64
N LEU A 302 -1.96 -13.99 -6.13
CA LEU A 302 -2.76 -12.96 -6.78
C LEU A 302 -4.22 -13.10 -6.38
N SER A 303 -4.80 -12.06 -5.81
CA SER A 303 -6.19 -12.07 -5.37
C SER A 303 -6.90 -10.74 -5.61
N ILE A 304 -8.21 -10.80 -5.74
CA ILE A 304 -9.08 -9.63 -5.73
C ILE A 304 -9.20 -9.10 -4.30
N GLY A 305 -8.96 -7.82 -4.16
CA GLY A 305 -9.04 -7.08 -2.90
C GLY A 305 -10.41 -6.44 -2.66
N ALA A 306 -10.37 -5.19 -2.27
CA ALA A 306 -11.54 -4.39 -1.98
C ALA A 306 -11.95 -3.53 -3.19
N ILE A 307 -13.19 -3.07 -3.21
CA ILE A 307 -13.57 -1.93 -4.04
C ILE A 307 -13.05 -0.65 -3.40
N LYS A 308 -12.30 0.14 -4.16
CA LYS A 308 -11.75 1.44 -3.73
C LYS A 308 -12.62 2.59 -4.24
N PHE A 309 -12.95 3.51 -3.33
CA PHE A 309 -13.55 4.81 -3.64
C PHE A 309 -12.60 5.95 -3.22
N VAL A 310 -12.61 7.04 -3.99
CA VAL A 310 -11.97 8.30 -3.60
C VAL A 310 -13.10 9.31 -3.35
N LEU A 311 -13.36 9.59 -2.08
CA LEU A 311 -14.48 10.46 -1.69
C LEU A 311 -14.08 11.93 -1.67
N ASP A 312 -12.89 12.24 -1.15
CA ASP A 312 -12.37 13.61 -1.09
C ASP A 312 -10.89 13.66 -1.51
N GLY A 313 -10.24 14.77 -1.30
CA GLY A 313 -8.86 14.98 -1.74
C GLY A 313 -7.88 15.31 -0.62
N VAL A 314 -6.97 16.24 -0.88
CA VAL A 314 -5.81 16.56 -0.03
C VAL A 314 -6.19 17.55 1.07
N TRP A 315 -5.65 17.35 2.27
CA TRP A 315 -5.80 18.27 3.39
C TRP A 315 -5.26 19.67 3.05
N GLY A 316 -6.00 20.69 3.45
CA GLY A 316 -5.67 22.10 3.17
C GLY A 316 -6.24 22.61 1.85
N THR A 317 -6.70 21.73 0.97
CA THR A 317 -7.21 22.10 -0.37
C THR A 317 -8.57 21.49 -0.69
N THR A 318 -8.64 20.20 -0.90
CA THR A 318 -9.82 19.50 -1.44
C THR A 318 -10.44 18.48 -0.48
N ALA A 319 -9.79 18.14 0.64
CA ALA A 319 -10.38 17.30 1.67
C ALA A 319 -11.67 17.92 2.23
N ALA A 320 -12.71 17.12 2.38
CA ALA A 320 -14.02 17.62 2.79
C ALA A 320 -14.12 17.78 4.30
N VAL A 321 -14.17 19.03 4.78
CA VAL A 321 -14.17 19.39 6.19
C VAL A 321 -15.42 20.17 6.60
N TYR A 322 -15.79 20.11 7.91
CA TYR A 322 -16.88 20.91 8.45
C TYR A 322 -16.48 22.36 8.71
N LYS A 323 -15.27 22.59 9.22
CA LYS A 323 -14.73 23.94 9.45
C LYS A 323 -13.76 24.29 8.33
N PRO A 324 -13.73 25.55 7.88
CA PRO A 324 -12.74 25.95 6.87
C PRO A 324 -11.31 25.65 7.30
N PHE A 325 -10.46 25.29 6.34
CA PHE A 325 -9.04 25.08 6.59
C PHE A 325 -8.38 26.33 7.21
N TRP A 326 -7.37 26.08 8.01
CA TRP A 326 -6.61 27.12 8.67
C TRP A 326 -5.70 27.87 7.66
N ASN A 327 -5.97 29.18 7.47
CA ASN A 327 -5.23 29.99 6.51
C ASN A 327 -3.74 30.20 6.86
N GLY A 328 -3.35 29.99 8.13
CA GLY A 328 -1.96 30.10 8.57
C GLY A 328 -1.02 29.05 8.00
N SER A 329 -1.54 27.97 7.41
CA SER A 329 -0.71 26.93 6.76
C SER A 329 -0.07 27.40 5.45
N GLY A 330 -0.62 28.44 4.80
CA GLY A 330 -0.22 28.87 3.46
C GLY A 330 -0.59 27.88 2.34
N THR A 331 -1.28 26.79 2.68
CA THR A 331 -1.70 25.75 1.72
C THR A 331 -3.08 26.02 1.14
N THR A 332 -3.90 26.81 1.84
CA THR A 332 -5.23 27.17 1.36
C THR A 332 -5.19 28.53 0.67
N TRP A 333 -5.55 28.59 -0.60
CA TRP A 333 -5.63 29.79 -1.45
C TRP A 333 -7.07 30.25 -1.69
N ILE A 334 -8.05 29.49 -1.21
CA ILE A 334 -9.48 29.81 -1.29
C ILE A 334 -9.98 30.21 0.10
N ALA A 335 -10.49 31.42 0.22
CA ALA A 335 -11.08 31.88 1.49
C ALA A 335 -12.26 31.00 1.89
N ASN A 336 -12.35 30.64 3.18
CA ASN A 336 -13.38 29.76 3.74
C ASN A 336 -13.47 28.38 3.06
N ASN A 337 -12.36 27.89 2.51
CA ASN A 337 -12.30 26.59 1.83
C ASN A 337 -12.66 25.44 2.79
N ARG A 338 -13.61 24.61 2.37
CA ARG A 338 -14.06 23.40 3.07
C ARG A 338 -13.93 22.13 2.24
N GLY A 339 -13.19 22.22 1.14
CA GLY A 339 -13.05 21.11 0.19
C GLY A 339 -14.38 20.65 -0.42
N GLY A 340 -14.37 19.45 -0.94
CA GLY A 340 -15.51 18.87 -1.63
C GLY A 340 -15.50 17.34 -1.60
N THR A 341 -16.55 16.73 -2.14
CA THR A 341 -16.67 15.27 -2.27
C THR A 341 -17.03 14.88 -3.70
N SER A 342 -16.54 13.73 -4.14
CA SER A 342 -16.81 13.16 -5.46
C SER A 342 -18.21 12.54 -5.56
N PHE A 343 -18.85 12.27 -4.41
CA PHE A 343 -20.17 11.67 -4.29
C PHE A 343 -21.06 12.50 -3.39
N THR A 344 -22.38 12.50 -3.62
CA THR A 344 -23.33 12.86 -2.56
C THR A 344 -23.41 11.74 -1.54
N GLN A 345 -24.03 11.99 -0.37
CA GLN A 345 -24.22 10.94 0.64
C GLN A 345 -25.07 9.77 0.09
N GLU A 346 -26.13 10.07 -0.63
CA GLU A 346 -27.03 9.07 -1.21
C GLU A 346 -26.32 8.20 -2.26
N GLN A 347 -25.51 8.84 -3.13
CA GLN A 347 -24.73 8.14 -4.13
C GLN A 347 -23.71 7.19 -3.48
N LEU A 348 -22.91 7.70 -2.53
CA LEU A 348 -21.93 6.89 -1.82
C LEU A 348 -22.58 5.72 -1.10
N THR A 349 -23.66 6.00 -0.36
CA THR A 349 -24.39 4.97 0.39
C THR A 349 -24.92 3.88 -0.55
N SER A 350 -25.49 4.25 -1.69
CA SER A 350 -25.99 3.29 -2.66
C SER A 350 -24.90 2.36 -3.20
N GLU A 351 -23.73 2.92 -3.59
CA GLU A 351 -22.59 2.16 -4.10
C GLU A 351 -21.99 1.23 -3.03
N VAL A 352 -21.79 1.74 -1.81
CA VAL A 352 -21.24 0.97 -0.68
C VAL A 352 -22.16 -0.17 -0.28
N VAL A 353 -23.48 0.07 -0.18
CA VAL A 353 -24.47 -0.97 0.14
C VAL A 353 -24.49 -2.05 -0.94
N ALA A 354 -24.43 -1.67 -2.21
CA ALA A 354 -24.41 -2.62 -3.33
C ALA A 354 -23.13 -3.50 -3.29
N ALA A 355 -21.97 -2.90 -3.12
CA ALA A 355 -20.69 -3.61 -3.01
C ALA A 355 -20.67 -4.54 -1.79
N HIS A 356 -21.09 -4.05 -0.64
CA HIS A 356 -21.14 -4.81 0.61
C HIS A 356 -22.05 -6.04 0.50
N LYS A 357 -23.27 -5.89 -0.06
CA LYS A 357 -24.20 -7.00 -0.32
C LYS A 357 -23.63 -8.06 -1.26
N ALA A 358 -22.80 -7.64 -2.22
CA ALA A 358 -22.13 -8.53 -3.16
C ALA A 358 -20.86 -9.20 -2.57
N GLY A 359 -20.57 -9.02 -1.28
CA GLY A 359 -19.45 -9.69 -0.61
C GLY A 359 -18.11 -8.97 -0.70
N TRP A 360 -18.10 -7.71 -1.17
CA TRP A 360 -16.88 -6.93 -1.24
C TRP A 360 -16.51 -6.29 0.11
N GLN A 361 -15.23 -6.25 0.42
CA GLN A 361 -14.67 -5.24 1.32
C GLN A 361 -14.69 -3.90 0.59
N VAL A 362 -14.94 -2.82 1.29
CA VAL A 362 -14.94 -1.48 0.73
C VAL A 362 -13.85 -0.64 1.38
N GLN A 363 -13.12 0.12 0.57
CA GLN A 363 -12.08 1.05 1.01
C GLN A 363 -12.40 2.45 0.49
N ILE A 364 -12.49 3.42 1.39
CA ILE A 364 -12.85 4.80 1.05
C ILE A 364 -11.72 5.74 1.45
N HIS A 365 -11.13 6.45 0.49
CA HIS A 365 -10.26 7.58 0.76
C HIS A 365 -11.09 8.70 1.38
N ALA A 366 -10.79 9.07 2.62
CA ALA A 366 -11.47 10.16 3.33
C ALA A 366 -10.52 10.86 4.31
N ASN A 367 -9.90 11.94 3.86
CA ASN A 367 -8.99 12.76 4.65
C ASN A 367 -9.72 13.74 5.58
N GLY A 368 -10.77 14.39 5.07
CA GLY A 368 -11.52 15.40 5.82
C GLY A 368 -12.53 14.78 6.79
N ASP A 369 -12.77 15.46 7.89
CA ASP A 369 -13.67 15.00 8.95
C ASP A 369 -15.14 14.85 8.49
N ARG A 370 -15.59 15.65 7.51
CA ARG A 370 -16.90 15.50 6.87
C ARG A 370 -16.94 14.27 5.96
N ALA A 371 -15.89 14.01 5.19
CA ALA A 371 -15.79 12.81 4.36
C ALA A 371 -15.76 11.53 5.23
N GLN A 372 -15.04 11.56 6.36
CA GLN A 372 -15.02 10.45 7.32
C GLN A 372 -16.41 10.13 7.85
N ASP A 373 -17.19 11.15 8.24
CA ASP A 373 -18.57 10.95 8.70
C ASP A 373 -19.48 10.41 7.58
N MET A 374 -19.29 10.85 6.33
CA MET A 374 -20.03 10.33 5.18
C MET A 374 -19.70 8.86 4.92
N ALA A 375 -18.43 8.47 5.00
CA ALA A 375 -17.99 7.09 4.83
C ALA A 375 -18.58 6.18 5.92
N LEU A 376 -18.52 6.61 7.18
CA LEU A 376 -19.12 5.87 8.30
C LEU A 376 -20.63 5.71 8.14
N THR A 377 -21.34 6.74 7.71
CA THR A 377 -22.79 6.65 7.44
C THR A 377 -23.11 5.65 6.34
N ALA A 378 -22.27 5.55 5.30
CA ALA A 378 -22.43 4.56 4.24
C ALA A 378 -22.17 3.14 4.74
N PHE A 379 -21.16 2.92 5.60
CA PHE A 379 -20.85 1.62 6.19
C PHE A 379 -21.95 1.17 7.16
N GLU A 380 -22.46 2.06 8.02
CA GLU A 380 -23.60 1.78 8.89
C GLU A 380 -24.85 1.35 8.11
N ALA A 381 -25.14 2.05 7.01
CA ALA A 381 -26.25 1.67 6.12
C ALA A 381 -26.02 0.31 5.46
N ALA A 382 -24.79 -0.01 5.10
CA ALA A 382 -24.43 -1.30 4.53
C ALA A 382 -24.59 -2.44 5.55
N GLN A 383 -24.11 -2.25 6.77
CA GLN A 383 -24.29 -3.21 7.86
C GLN A 383 -25.77 -3.40 8.21
N ALA A 384 -26.56 -2.31 8.26
CA ALA A 384 -28.01 -2.41 8.47
C ALA A 384 -28.74 -3.17 7.35
N ALA A 385 -28.30 -3.01 6.11
CA ALA A 385 -28.92 -3.62 4.94
C ALA A 385 -28.53 -5.10 4.73
N ALA A 386 -27.32 -5.50 5.18
CA ALA A 386 -26.79 -6.87 5.10
C ALA A 386 -25.70 -7.05 6.16
N PRO A 387 -26.01 -7.46 7.39
CA PRO A 387 -25.04 -7.61 8.47
C PRO A 387 -23.87 -8.53 8.10
N ARG A 388 -22.64 -7.99 8.15
CA ARG A 388 -21.39 -8.71 7.94
C ARG A 388 -20.39 -8.29 9.03
N PRO A 389 -20.38 -8.97 10.19
CA PRO A 389 -19.55 -8.57 11.34
C PRO A 389 -18.05 -8.50 11.04
N ASP A 390 -17.58 -9.28 10.06
CA ASP A 390 -16.18 -9.31 9.62
C ASP A 390 -16.04 -8.73 8.19
N ALA A 391 -16.68 -7.59 7.91
CA ALA A 391 -16.53 -6.90 6.61
C ALA A 391 -15.15 -6.25 6.47
N ARG A 392 -14.59 -5.77 7.59
CA ARG A 392 -13.28 -5.08 7.65
C ARG A 392 -13.19 -3.94 6.63
N ASP A 393 -14.32 -3.21 6.46
CA ASP A 393 -14.33 -2.03 5.61
C ASP A 393 -13.32 -1.00 6.15
N ARG A 394 -12.72 -0.19 5.25
CA ARG A 394 -11.60 0.67 5.63
C ARG A 394 -11.86 2.12 5.26
N ILE A 395 -11.40 3.01 6.12
CA ILE A 395 -11.20 4.42 5.78
C ILE A 395 -9.69 4.64 5.58
N GLU A 396 -9.32 4.88 4.33
CA GLU A 396 -7.94 5.21 3.98
C GLU A 396 -7.63 6.64 4.41
N HIS A 397 -6.45 6.84 4.99
CA HIS A 397 -5.95 8.11 5.55
C HIS A 397 -6.67 8.56 6.83
N PHE A 398 -7.51 7.72 7.43
CA PHE A 398 -8.13 8.07 8.70
C PHE A 398 -7.05 8.25 9.78
N GLY A 399 -7.05 9.44 10.39
CA GLY A 399 -6.05 9.79 11.40
C GLY A 399 -4.83 10.55 10.87
N HIS A 400 -4.65 10.70 9.53
CA HIS A 400 -3.63 11.62 9.00
C HIS A 400 -3.86 13.03 9.52
N PHE A 401 -5.12 13.45 9.57
CA PHE A 401 -5.60 14.75 10.04
C PHE A 401 -6.82 14.53 10.92
N LEU A 402 -6.61 14.10 12.15
CA LEU A 402 -7.70 13.85 13.10
C LEU A 402 -8.10 15.16 13.77
N VAL A 403 -9.19 15.77 13.29
CA VAL A 403 -9.76 16.98 13.87
C VAL A 403 -10.25 16.69 15.28
N GLN A 404 -9.77 17.47 16.25
CA GLN A 404 -10.16 17.35 17.67
C GLN A 404 -11.40 18.22 17.93
N ASP A 405 -12.56 17.62 17.87
CA ASP A 405 -13.86 18.23 18.16
C ASP A 405 -14.76 17.26 18.94
N GLU A 406 -15.99 17.68 19.23
CA GLU A 406 -16.99 16.88 19.94
C GLU A 406 -17.37 15.58 19.23
N ARG A 407 -17.11 15.47 17.91
CA ARG A 407 -17.44 14.30 17.08
C ARG A 407 -16.32 13.26 17.06
N THR A 408 -15.09 13.61 17.46
CA THR A 408 -13.93 12.69 17.36
C THR A 408 -14.19 11.38 18.10
N GLY A 409 -14.66 11.46 19.36
CA GLY A 409 -15.00 10.28 20.14
C GLY A 409 -16.13 9.47 19.52
N GLN A 410 -17.11 10.13 18.92
CA GLN A 410 -18.23 9.47 18.23
C GLN A 410 -17.75 8.73 16.97
N ARG A 411 -16.85 9.33 16.15
CA ARG A 411 -16.26 8.66 14.96
C ARG A 411 -15.53 7.40 15.36
N LEU A 412 -14.67 7.46 16.39
CA LEU A 412 -13.94 6.28 16.87
C LEU A 412 -14.88 5.19 17.40
N ALA A 413 -15.96 5.57 18.11
CA ALA A 413 -16.96 4.62 18.58
C ALA A 413 -17.72 3.95 17.43
N ARG A 414 -18.13 4.70 16.40
CA ARG A 414 -18.78 4.20 15.18
C ARG A 414 -17.88 3.21 14.44
N MET A 415 -16.60 3.55 14.23
CA MET A 415 -15.63 2.65 13.61
C MET A 415 -15.53 1.32 14.35
N LYS A 416 -15.44 1.37 15.69
CA LYS A 416 -15.36 0.15 16.51
C LYS A 416 -16.64 -0.69 16.44
N ALA A 417 -17.81 -0.05 16.45
CA ALA A 417 -19.11 -0.74 16.41
C ALA A 417 -19.27 -1.55 15.12
N ASP A 418 -18.81 -1.03 13.98
CA ASP A 418 -18.95 -1.65 12.68
C ASP A 418 -17.67 -2.38 12.19
N GLY A 419 -16.63 -2.45 13.03
CA GLY A 419 -15.36 -3.09 12.67
C GLY A 419 -14.62 -2.38 11.53
N VAL A 420 -14.82 -1.06 11.36
CA VAL A 420 -14.13 -0.26 10.34
C VAL A 420 -12.69 -0.02 10.73
N ILE A 421 -11.77 -0.25 9.80
CA ILE A 421 -10.33 -0.19 10.02
C ILE A 421 -9.77 1.16 9.55
N PRO A 422 -9.05 1.92 10.41
CA PRO A 422 -8.31 3.11 10.00
C PRO A 422 -7.00 2.72 9.31
N SER A 423 -6.80 3.08 8.05
CA SER A 423 -5.57 2.78 7.31
C SER A 423 -4.64 3.99 7.29
N MET A 424 -3.36 3.75 7.60
CA MET A 424 -2.40 4.82 7.86
C MET A 424 -1.14 4.71 6.98
N GLN A 425 -0.64 5.86 6.51
CA GLN A 425 0.54 5.96 5.65
C GLN A 425 1.57 6.92 6.29
N PRO A 426 2.33 6.45 7.31
CA PRO A 426 3.19 7.31 8.14
C PRO A 426 4.31 8.03 7.38
N ALA A 427 4.69 7.55 6.19
CA ALA A 427 5.69 8.20 5.34
C ALA A 427 5.32 9.66 5.00
N PHE A 428 4.04 9.99 4.93
CA PHE A 428 3.59 11.36 4.68
C PHE A 428 3.96 12.35 5.80
N LEU A 429 4.18 11.87 7.01
CA LEU A 429 4.61 12.73 8.12
C LEU A 429 5.91 13.46 7.78
N TRP A 430 6.81 12.82 7.04
CA TRP A 430 8.06 13.41 6.58
C TRP A 430 7.87 14.64 5.70
N ARG A 431 6.72 14.79 5.03
CA ARG A 431 6.40 15.88 4.10
C ARG A 431 5.73 17.07 4.77
N LEU A 432 5.30 16.96 6.02
CA LEU A 432 4.68 18.07 6.74
C LEU A 432 5.67 19.23 6.86
N THR A 433 5.19 20.44 6.57
CA THR A 433 5.97 21.66 6.75
C THR A 433 5.97 22.10 8.22
N ASN A 434 6.93 22.93 8.59
CA ASN A 434 6.96 23.55 9.92
C ASN A 434 5.72 24.40 10.24
N ILE A 435 4.94 24.77 9.21
CA ILE A 435 3.69 25.51 9.35
C ILE A 435 2.52 24.53 9.54
N ASN A 436 2.44 23.47 8.72
CA ASN A 436 1.35 22.48 8.83
C ASN A 436 1.26 21.90 10.24
N VAL A 437 2.39 21.56 10.87
CA VAL A 437 2.42 20.96 12.22
C VAL A 437 1.93 21.91 13.33
N LYS A 438 1.61 23.16 13.02
CA LYS A 438 1.07 24.17 13.95
C LYS A 438 -0.43 24.36 13.81
N GLU A 439 -1.11 23.63 12.94
CA GLU A 439 -2.56 23.75 12.74
C GLU A 439 -3.33 23.43 14.04
N PRO A 440 -4.12 24.39 14.58
CA PRO A 440 -4.77 24.19 15.86
C PRO A 440 -5.88 23.12 15.81
N GLY A 441 -5.96 22.29 16.84
CA GLY A 441 -7.04 21.31 16.98
C GLY A 441 -6.97 20.14 16.01
N VAL A 442 -5.80 19.89 15.39
CA VAL A 442 -5.58 18.74 14.51
C VAL A 442 -4.45 17.87 15.07
N LYS A 443 -4.72 16.59 15.22
CA LYS A 443 -3.69 15.57 15.45
C LYS A 443 -3.24 15.01 14.10
N PHE A 444 -1.94 15.10 13.85
CA PHE A 444 -1.33 14.59 12.64
C PHE A 444 -0.89 13.14 12.86
N PHE A 445 -1.30 12.23 11.99
CA PHE A 445 -0.97 10.80 12.09
C PHE A 445 -1.20 10.29 13.52
N ALA A 446 -2.46 10.32 13.94
CA ALA A 446 -2.94 10.06 15.29
C ALA A 446 -2.83 8.57 15.69
N LEU A 447 -1.63 7.97 15.50
CA LEU A 447 -1.40 6.53 15.65
C LEU A 447 -1.60 6.06 17.09
N ARG A 448 -1.02 6.80 18.06
CA ARG A 448 -1.18 6.45 19.48
C ARG A 448 -2.65 6.51 19.90
N THR A 449 -3.36 7.55 19.47
CA THR A 449 -4.79 7.71 19.72
C THR A 449 -5.61 6.52 19.20
N LEU A 450 -5.31 6.03 17.98
CA LEU A 450 -6.02 4.88 17.39
C LEU A 450 -5.68 3.57 18.09
N ILE A 451 -4.41 3.34 18.41
CA ILE A 451 -3.97 2.12 19.09
C ILE A 451 -4.53 2.08 20.53
N ASP A 452 -4.51 3.18 21.26
CA ASP A 452 -5.11 3.28 22.61
C ASP A 452 -6.63 3.11 22.59
N ALA A 453 -7.28 3.43 21.48
CA ALA A 453 -8.68 3.10 21.26
C ALA A 453 -8.90 1.60 20.93
N GLY A 454 -7.85 0.78 20.89
CA GLY A 454 -7.91 -0.65 20.61
C GLY A 454 -8.09 -0.98 19.13
N MET A 455 -7.65 -0.10 18.23
CA MET A 455 -7.66 -0.33 16.80
C MET A 455 -6.27 -0.81 16.32
N HIS A 456 -6.25 -1.56 15.23
CA HIS A 456 -5.04 -2.05 14.58
C HIS A 456 -4.85 -1.37 13.22
N PRO A 457 -4.27 -0.14 13.16
CA PRO A 457 -4.08 0.56 11.89
C PRO A 457 -3.04 -0.16 11.02
N PRO A 458 -3.40 -0.70 9.83
CA PRO A 458 -2.44 -1.23 8.89
C PRO A 458 -1.58 -0.11 8.31
N GLY A 459 -0.31 -0.42 8.03
CA GLY A 459 0.63 0.48 7.38
C GLY A 459 0.58 0.37 5.87
N GLY A 460 0.73 1.48 5.19
CA GLY A 460 0.93 1.58 3.75
C GLY A 460 1.94 2.67 3.42
N VAL A 461 2.48 2.67 2.21
CA VAL A 461 3.44 3.69 1.78
C VAL A 461 2.84 4.72 0.85
N ASP A 462 1.74 4.37 0.18
CA ASP A 462 0.99 5.24 -0.72
C ASP A 462 1.89 5.92 -1.77
N THR A 463 2.71 5.16 -2.47
CA THR A 463 3.31 5.63 -3.72
C THR A 463 2.19 5.68 -4.76
N ILE A 464 2.07 6.66 -5.51
CA ILE A 464 2.82 7.82 -5.96
C ILE A 464 2.56 9.11 -5.13
N GLY A 465 1.75 9.01 -4.10
CA GLY A 465 1.53 10.13 -3.17
C GLY A 465 2.80 10.45 -2.37
N THR A 466 3.60 9.43 -2.00
CA THR A 466 4.92 9.59 -1.36
C THR A 466 6.06 9.45 -2.37
N GLN A 467 7.29 9.51 -1.89
CA GLN A 467 8.48 9.33 -2.72
C GLN A 467 8.87 7.85 -2.83
N ASN A 468 9.54 7.48 -3.93
CA ASN A 468 9.93 6.10 -4.19
C ASN A 468 10.79 5.47 -3.08
N PHE A 469 11.59 6.24 -2.35
CA PHE A 469 12.34 5.70 -1.22
C PHE A 469 11.44 5.32 -0.04
N ALA A 470 10.23 5.87 0.04
CA ALA A 470 9.26 5.56 1.09
C ALA A 470 8.62 4.18 0.96
N THR A 471 8.80 3.47 -0.18
CA THR A 471 8.38 2.06 -0.30
C THR A 471 9.15 1.13 0.65
N TYR A 472 10.18 1.64 1.35
CA TYR A 472 10.86 0.92 2.40
C TYR A 472 10.09 1.02 3.73
N PRO A 473 9.47 -0.06 4.24
CA PRO A 473 8.60 0.02 5.42
C PRO A 473 9.28 0.57 6.66
N LEU A 474 10.58 0.30 6.87
CA LEU A 474 11.33 0.85 8.02
C LEU A 474 11.49 2.37 7.96
N PHE A 475 11.37 2.99 6.76
CA PHE A 475 11.27 4.45 6.66
C PHE A 475 9.94 4.95 7.27
N SER A 476 8.82 4.34 6.92
CA SER A 476 7.50 4.67 7.46
C SER A 476 7.43 4.41 8.97
N ILE A 477 7.98 3.27 9.42
CA ILE A 477 8.08 2.91 10.84
C ILE A 477 8.89 3.96 11.60
N GLN A 478 10.02 4.39 11.08
CA GLN A 478 10.80 5.45 11.71
C GLN A 478 9.99 6.74 11.86
N ARG A 479 9.22 7.14 10.83
CA ARG A 479 8.36 8.35 10.92
C ARG A 479 7.31 8.20 12.02
N ALA A 480 6.67 7.03 12.12
CA ALA A 480 5.67 6.75 13.16
C ALA A 480 6.27 6.77 14.59
N VAL A 481 7.52 6.30 14.75
CA VAL A 481 8.21 6.16 16.04
C VAL A 481 8.90 7.45 16.48
N VAL A 482 9.55 8.16 15.55
CA VAL A 482 10.36 9.37 15.84
C VAL A 482 9.53 10.64 15.67
N ARG A 483 8.59 10.63 14.73
CA ARG A 483 7.72 11.78 14.43
C ARG A 483 8.44 12.96 13.79
N ASP A 484 9.53 12.70 13.09
CA ASP A 484 10.33 13.74 12.45
C ASP A 484 9.88 14.02 10.99
N THR A 485 9.96 15.28 10.63
CA THR A 485 9.72 15.77 9.26
C THR A 485 11.05 15.92 8.50
N LYS A 486 10.98 16.18 7.19
CA LYS A 486 12.19 16.48 6.36
C LYS A 486 12.96 17.73 6.80
N TYR A 487 12.34 18.57 7.62
CA TYR A 487 12.95 19.78 8.19
C TYR A 487 13.54 19.54 9.59
N GLY A 488 13.57 18.30 10.07
CA GLY A 488 14.06 17.95 11.40
C GLY A 488 13.12 18.32 12.55
N THR A 489 11.90 18.78 12.25
CA THR A 489 10.90 19.10 13.28
C THR A 489 10.27 17.82 13.79
N ILE A 490 10.30 17.61 15.12
CA ILE A 490 9.50 16.58 15.78
C ILE A 490 8.10 17.15 16.01
N THR A 491 7.07 16.44 15.54
CA THR A 491 5.68 16.87 15.68
C THR A 491 4.87 15.92 16.54
N GLN A 492 4.13 16.48 17.52
CA GLN A 492 3.19 15.76 18.39
C GLN A 492 3.80 14.42 18.89
N PRO A 493 4.89 14.46 19.68
CA PRO A 493 5.60 13.26 20.15
C PRO A 493 4.70 12.33 20.97
N GLU A 494 3.58 12.81 21.50
CA GLU A 494 2.56 12.04 22.20
C GLU A 494 1.82 11.04 21.29
N GLU A 495 1.85 11.23 19.98
CA GLU A 495 1.29 10.29 19.00
C GLU A 495 2.34 9.26 18.49
N ALA A 496 3.55 9.26 19.08
CA ALA A 496 4.59 8.28 18.75
C ALA A 496 4.18 6.87 19.20
N ILE A 497 4.55 5.89 18.39
CA ILE A 497 4.33 4.47 18.69
C ILE A 497 5.64 3.74 18.98
N THR A 498 5.58 2.53 19.49
CA THR A 498 6.75 1.66 19.69
C THR A 498 7.22 1.10 18.35
N VAL A 499 8.48 0.63 18.32
CA VAL A 499 9.03 -0.03 17.11
C VAL A 499 8.25 -1.30 16.79
N MET A 500 7.86 -2.08 17.81
CA MET A 500 7.06 -3.30 17.61
C MET A 500 5.68 -2.99 17.04
N GLU A 501 4.98 -1.96 17.52
CA GLU A 501 3.71 -1.52 16.92
C GLU A 501 3.91 -1.11 15.45
N GLY A 502 5.00 -0.39 15.13
CA GLY A 502 5.36 -0.07 13.75
C GLY A 502 5.61 -1.31 12.89
N ILE A 503 6.28 -2.34 13.42
CA ILE A 503 6.46 -3.63 12.73
C ILE A 503 5.10 -4.30 12.52
N LYS A 504 4.22 -4.33 13.53
CA LYS A 504 2.87 -4.91 13.41
C LYS A 504 2.03 -4.22 12.33
N MET A 505 2.14 -2.91 12.15
CA MET A 505 1.45 -2.17 11.08
C MET A 505 1.77 -2.75 9.69
N PHE A 506 3.03 -3.10 9.45
CA PHE A 506 3.50 -3.63 8.17
C PHE A 506 3.62 -5.17 8.16
N THR A 507 3.04 -5.86 9.11
CA THR A 507 3.02 -7.33 9.19
C THR A 507 1.63 -7.81 9.59
N ILE A 508 1.39 -8.16 10.87
CA ILE A 508 0.15 -8.81 11.29
C ILE A 508 -1.08 -7.89 11.15
N TRP A 509 -1.01 -6.59 11.46
CA TRP A 509 -2.15 -5.69 11.28
C TRP A 509 -2.45 -5.45 9.78
N GLY A 510 -1.40 -5.42 8.94
CA GLY A 510 -1.57 -5.42 7.49
C GLY A 510 -2.26 -6.70 7.00
N ALA A 511 -1.89 -7.86 7.55
CA ALA A 511 -2.54 -9.13 7.24
C ALA A 511 -4.00 -9.16 7.69
N GLU A 512 -4.29 -8.73 8.93
CA GLU A 512 -5.65 -8.64 9.47
C GLU A 512 -6.55 -7.76 8.59
N ALA A 513 -6.08 -6.59 8.20
CA ALA A 513 -6.84 -5.66 7.36
C ALA A 513 -7.17 -6.21 5.95
N ASN A 514 -6.44 -7.23 5.52
CA ASN A 514 -6.57 -7.85 4.20
C ASN A 514 -7.08 -9.32 4.25
N PHE A 515 -7.59 -9.81 5.39
CA PHE A 515 -8.05 -11.20 5.61
C PHE A 515 -6.94 -12.26 5.42
N MET A 516 -5.70 -11.91 5.72
CA MET A 516 -4.52 -12.77 5.47
C MET A 516 -3.83 -13.25 6.75
N GLU A 517 -4.31 -12.87 7.95
CA GLU A 517 -3.68 -13.16 9.24
C GLU A 517 -3.56 -14.67 9.54
N LYS A 518 -4.39 -15.48 8.93
CA LYS A 518 -4.32 -16.96 9.06
C LYS A 518 -3.20 -17.56 8.21
N THR A 519 -2.70 -16.83 7.22
CA THR A 519 -1.72 -17.36 6.26
C THR A 519 -0.39 -16.63 6.29
N ARG A 520 -0.30 -15.40 6.82
CA ARG A 520 0.93 -14.58 6.86
C ARG A 520 0.85 -13.46 7.92
N GLY A 521 1.88 -12.63 8.01
CA GLY A 521 1.96 -11.50 8.93
C GLY A 521 2.61 -11.82 10.28
N SER A 522 2.84 -13.09 10.60
CA SER A 522 3.64 -13.56 11.73
C SER A 522 4.37 -14.86 11.37
N ILE A 523 5.41 -15.21 12.11
CA ILE A 523 6.18 -16.44 11.92
C ILE A 523 5.62 -17.50 12.86
N GLU A 524 4.67 -18.28 12.32
CA GLU A 524 3.97 -19.36 13.04
C GLU A 524 3.83 -20.57 12.13
N THR A 525 3.89 -21.77 12.72
CA THR A 525 3.72 -23.03 11.97
C THR A 525 2.41 -23.04 11.19
N GLY A 526 2.47 -23.48 9.93
CA GLY A 526 1.36 -23.52 8.98
C GLY A 526 1.20 -22.28 8.10
N LYS A 527 1.75 -21.13 8.49
CA LYS A 527 1.74 -19.91 7.68
C LYS A 527 2.74 -19.99 6.52
N LEU A 528 2.55 -19.14 5.53
CA LEU A 528 3.46 -18.99 4.39
C LEU A 528 4.85 -18.57 4.85
N ALA A 529 5.86 -19.12 4.24
CA ALA A 529 7.25 -18.81 4.55
C ALA A 529 7.70 -17.54 3.79
N ASP A 530 7.10 -16.42 4.17
CA ASP A 530 7.44 -15.09 3.68
C ASP A 530 8.22 -14.36 4.76
N PHE A 531 9.51 -14.05 4.49
CA PHE A 531 10.41 -13.46 5.47
C PHE A 531 11.21 -12.31 4.86
N VAL A 532 11.59 -11.36 5.71
CA VAL A 532 12.65 -10.40 5.43
C VAL A 532 13.79 -10.63 6.41
N VAL A 533 15.02 -10.69 5.90
CA VAL A 533 16.25 -10.77 6.68
C VAL A 533 16.92 -9.40 6.67
N LEU A 534 17.18 -8.87 7.85
CA LEU A 534 17.75 -7.56 8.07
C LEU A 534 19.19 -7.66 8.61
N ASP A 535 20.05 -6.69 8.26
CA ASP A 535 21.43 -6.61 8.75
C ASP A 535 21.54 -6.12 10.21
N ALA A 536 20.45 -5.60 10.77
CA ALA A 536 20.39 -5.17 12.18
C ALA A 536 19.02 -5.43 12.81
N ASP A 537 18.98 -5.53 14.13
CA ASP A 537 17.76 -5.70 14.91
C ASP A 537 17.04 -4.35 15.08
N PRO A 538 15.86 -4.15 14.51
CA PRO A 538 15.13 -2.89 14.62
C PRO A 538 14.71 -2.55 16.05
N LEU A 539 14.54 -3.55 16.94
CA LEU A 539 14.19 -3.33 18.34
C LEU A 539 15.38 -2.81 19.17
N LYS A 540 16.62 -3.05 18.70
CA LYS A 540 17.86 -2.60 19.35
C LYS A 540 18.50 -1.41 18.64
N THR A 541 18.14 -1.15 17.39
CA THR A 541 18.67 -0.02 16.62
C THR A 541 18.12 1.30 17.14
N PRO A 542 18.96 2.35 17.25
CA PRO A 542 18.47 3.68 17.62
C PRO A 542 17.31 4.11 16.72
N LYS A 543 16.21 4.59 17.30
CA LYS A 543 14.96 4.91 16.61
C LYS A 543 15.14 5.81 15.38
N THR A 544 16.10 6.75 15.45
CA THR A 544 16.44 7.68 14.37
C THR A 544 17.23 7.04 13.22
N ARG A 545 17.60 5.77 13.33
CA ARG A 545 18.40 5.03 12.34
C ARG A 545 17.68 3.82 11.76
N LEU A 546 16.39 3.61 12.07
CA LEU A 546 15.62 2.47 11.57
C LEU A 546 15.61 2.38 10.04
N SER A 547 15.47 3.52 9.35
CA SER A 547 15.49 3.58 7.89
C SER A 547 16.87 3.33 7.26
N GLN A 548 17.93 3.20 8.06
CA GLN A 548 19.30 2.87 7.61
C GLN A 548 19.58 1.36 7.66
N ILE A 549 18.76 0.58 8.36
CA ILE A 549 18.81 -0.88 8.35
C ILE A 549 18.61 -1.35 6.91
N LYS A 550 19.38 -2.35 6.48
CA LYS A 550 19.30 -2.86 5.11
C LYS A 550 18.65 -4.24 5.07
N VAL A 551 17.95 -4.50 4.01
CA VAL A 551 17.46 -5.84 3.69
C VAL A 551 18.62 -6.64 3.10
N ASP A 552 18.95 -7.77 3.72
CA ASP A 552 19.94 -8.73 3.23
C ASP A 552 19.31 -9.74 2.30
N MET A 553 18.12 -10.25 2.68
CA MET A 553 17.38 -11.22 1.87
C MET A 553 15.87 -10.96 2.00
N THR A 554 15.14 -11.29 0.94
CA THR A 554 13.68 -11.45 0.98
C THR A 554 13.34 -12.86 0.54
N ILE A 555 12.57 -13.56 1.37
CA ILE A 555 12.14 -14.94 1.13
C ILE A 555 10.65 -14.92 0.88
N LEU A 556 10.22 -15.46 -0.26
CA LEU A 556 8.83 -15.54 -0.68
C LEU A 556 8.43 -17.01 -0.88
N GLY A 557 7.49 -17.50 -0.07
CA GLY A 557 7.07 -18.90 -0.12
C GLY A 557 8.23 -19.89 0.07
N GLY A 558 9.18 -19.59 0.97
CA GLY A 558 10.35 -20.42 1.26
C GLY A 558 11.49 -20.32 0.25
N ARG A 559 11.32 -19.59 -0.86
CA ARG A 559 12.35 -19.35 -1.85
C ARG A 559 13.05 -18.02 -1.57
N ILE A 560 14.38 -18.00 -1.54
CA ILE A 560 15.16 -16.76 -1.52
C ILE A 560 14.93 -16.06 -2.85
N ALA A 561 14.11 -15.00 -2.82
CA ALA A 561 13.71 -14.26 -4.02
C ALA A 561 14.58 -13.00 -4.24
N TYR A 562 15.25 -12.53 -3.20
CA TYR A 562 16.26 -11.48 -3.25
C TYR A 562 17.38 -11.78 -2.26
N ASP A 563 18.64 -11.64 -2.70
CA ASP A 563 19.83 -11.66 -1.86
C ASP A 563 20.72 -10.48 -2.26
N ARG A 564 20.97 -9.56 -1.31
CA ARG A 564 21.78 -8.35 -1.53
C ARG A 564 23.21 -8.66 -1.98
N LYS A 565 23.77 -9.80 -1.56
CA LYS A 565 25.14 -10.20 -1.93
C LYS A 565 25.22 -10.65 -3.38
N GLU A 566 24.19 -11.36 -3.87
CA GLU A 566 24.12 -11.80 -5.26
C GLU A 566 23.80 -10.64 -6.20
N ALA A 567 22.93 -9.70 -5.78
CA ALA A 567 22.58 -8.52 -6.56
C ALA A 567 23.72 -7.49 -6.70
N ALA A 568 24.75 -7.57 -5.86
CA ALA A 568 25.93 -6.68 -5.91
C ALA A 568 27.08 -7.20 -6.81
N GLN A 569 26.95 -8.43 -7.36
CA GLN A 569 27.90 -9.05 -8.31
C GLN A 569 27.45 -8.81 -9.75
#